data_bc7c84df7af36b4f55264968c5193b4b
#
_entry.id   bc7c84df7af36b4f55264968c5193b4b
#
_cell.length_a   1.000
_cell.length_b   1.000
_cell.length_c   1.000
_cell.angle_alpha   90.00
_cell.angle_beta   90.00
_cell.angle_gamma   90.00
#
_symmetry.space_group_name_H-M   'P 1'
#
loop_
_entity.id
_entity.type
_entity.pdbx_description
1 polymer ?
#
loop_
_entity_poly.entity_id
_entity_poly.type
_entity_poly.pdbx_seq_one_letter_code
_entity_poly.pdbx_strand_id
1 'polypeptide(L)'
;MKMNSYDKNYIKYKVMETTRFKRLLLLVVPMLVLIGCQDDFLEQTNPNQISTETFWEDNKDLDQGLTAAYKGFASANNIKLVEELARTDLAWSSGYQRPTNTNPYYLQIFNEASSAPNDKWSANYTTIFRTNQVIEAATKLQDTYTTDEEKEEGRIILAQARFLRGYLYFNLYNTFNGGSVPIYDFVPVEESEFYQPLATPEDVNTFYLEDLKFAAEHLPISWEGQDKGRFTAGAAVAVMGQSYLYEGDYETAATHFKSVIDDFGYALTENIGSNFTTMDEFNEESILEVGYSLDYKNELGPWDGRDVANTAYVRQFTGGDGAWRGAIPANWLILKYRNDPLDFSDPRNKVVEENGTERFRTFSLRTSWSVALVDDIDMGYYLREETGQGSIFNVRMTAFWRKHTNWDITRSEEELSPGKVRSGVNERLIRLAEIYLQYAECQIQLGNLDEALIYINRVRRRSGVQLLGLAGTGEFPANDHDNISYNAEMLMEHLMFTELPLELSGEGDGNRNIDLRRWGIKAERFMELAQRNYSADHYTLIDENGEEVTRWASILKELPDGDPDIDPAWDEFQEAAANYNESLHAYWPVPNSEIISNPKLNE
;
A
#
# COMPACT_ATOMS: atom_id res chain seq x y z
N MET A 1 29.61 4.88 97.20
CA MET A 1 29.30 6.34 97.16
C MET A 1 27.78 6.46 96.96
N LYS A 2 27.07 6.90 98.03
CA LYS A 2 25.59 6.99 98.06
C LYS A 2 25.19 8.29 97.37
N MET A 3 24.51 8.22 96.21
CA MET A 3 23.92 9.37 95.53
C MET A 3 22.79 9.97 96.42
N ASN A 4 22.81 11.29 96.60
CA ASN A 4 21.87 12.07 97.42
C ASN A 4 20.46 12.03 96.76
N SER A 5 19.42 12.03 97.67
CA SER A 5 18.00 11.91 97.28
C SER A 5 17.52 13.05 96.30
N TYR A 6 18.20 14.17 96.26
CA TYR A 6 17.91 15.28 95.32
C TYR A 6 18.22 14.97 93.89
N ASP A 7 19.25 14.24 93.59
CA ASP A 7 19.64 13.89 92.24
C ASP A 7 18.66 12.90 91.61
N LYS A 8 18.06 11.99 92.41
CA LYS A 8 17.08 11.01 91.83
C LYS A 8 15.75 11.68 91.43
N ASN A 9 15.34 12.75 92.03
CA ASN A 9 14.10 13.47 91.70
C ASN A 9 14.29 14.35 90.45
N TYR A 10 15.46 14.95 90.29
CA TYR A 10 15.77 15.77 89.08
C TYR A 10 15.86 14.91 87.84
N ILE A 11 16.48 13.76 87.95
CA ILE A 11 16.54 12.80 86.80
C ILE A 11 15.16 12.25 86.45
N LYS A 12 14.31 12.00 87.44
CA LYS A 12 12.93 11.50 87.27
C LYS A 12 12.02 12.55 86.61
N TYR A 13 12.20 13.84 86.90
CA TYR A 13 11.46 14.93 86.26
C TYR A 13 11.91 15.16 84.81
N LYS A 14 13.21 15.14 84.55
CA LYS A 14 13.77 15.32 83.24
C LYS A 14 13.44 14.16 82.26
N VAL A 15 13.38 12.92 82.77
CA VAL A 15 12.97 11.74 82.03
C VAL A 15 11.46 11.77 81.73
N MET A 16 10.64 12.33 82.68
CA MET A 16 9.19 12.42 82.51
C MET A 16 8.79 13.52 81.49
N GLU A 17 9.52 14.66 81.45
CA GLU A 17 9.32 15.71 80.47
C GLU A 17 9.76 15.27 79.03
N THR A 18 10.89 14.61 78.93
CA THR A 18 11.36 14.08 77.65
C THR A 18 10.45 12.96 77.11
N THR A 19 9.82 12.18 77.94
CA THR A 19 8.88 11.13 77.59
C THR A 19 7.53 11.70 77.13
N ARG A 20 7.05 12.76 77.73
CA ARG A 20 5.83 13.49 77.34
C ARG A 20 6.06 14.22 75.99
N PHE A 21 7.21 14.85 75.82
CA PHE A 21 7.57 15.53 74.58
C PHE A 21 7.72 14.52 73.39
N LYS A 22 8.35 13.37 73.63
CA LYS A 22 8.43 12.30 72.64
C LYS A 22 7.06 11.69 72.30
N ARG A 23 6.14 11.58 73.25
CA ARG A 23 4.77 11.10 73.01
C ARG A 23 3.91 12.15 72.30
N LEU A 24 4.13 13.44 72.53
CA LEU A 24 3.47 14.52 71.78
C LEU A 24 4.00 14.61 70.37
N LEU A 25 5.32 14.45 70.15
CA LEU A 25 5.95 14.41 68.84
C LEU A 25 5.49 13.18 67.97
N LEU A 26 5.28 12.03 68.63
CA LEU A 26 4.78 10.80 68.01
C LEU A 26 3.31 10.87 67.58
N LEU A 27 2.51 11.80 68.20
CA LEU A 27 1.12 12.05 67.82
C LEU A 27 0.97 13.17 66.77
N VAL A 28 1.88 14.16 66.80
CA VAL A 28 1.85 15.30 65.83
C VAL A 28 2.42 14.95 64.46
N VAL A 29 3.44 14.07 64.43
CA VAL A 29 4.06 13.65 63.14
C VAL A 29 3.07 12.88 62.23
N PRO A 30 2.26 11.90 62.70
CA PRO A 30 1.26 11.28 61.82
C PRO A 30 0.10 12.21 61.46
N MET A 31 -0.20 13.23 62.26
CA MET A 31 -1.26 14.20 61.98
C MET A 31 -0.83 15.22 60.91
N LEU A 32 0.46 15.54 60.80
CA LEU A 32 1.05 16.37 59.73
C LEU A 32 1.17 15.60 58.42
N VAL A 33 1.30 14.26 58.43
CA VAL A 33 1.33 13.42 57.25
C VAL A 33 -0.07 13.23 56.64
N LEU A 34 -1.14 13.39 57.43
CA LEU A 34 -2.53 13.27 56.96
C LEU A 34 -3.08 14.57 56.32
N ILE A 35 -2.37 15.70 56.45
CA ILE A 35 -2.78 16.98 55.83
C ILE A 35 -2.06 17.19 54.46
N GLY A 36 -1.15 16.29 54.08
CA GLY A 36 -0.29 16.42 52.89
C GLY A 36 -0.79 15.76 51.60
N CYS A 37 -1.99 15.19 51.61
CA CYS A 37 -2.61 14.72 50.36
C CYS A 37 -3.76 15.66 50.00
N GLN A 38 -3.44 16.77 49.37
CA GLN A 38 -4.35 17.43 48.44
C GLN A 38 -4.08 16.82 47.09
N ASP A 39 -5.09 16.32 46.42
CA ASP A 39 -5.03 15.74 45.08
C ASP A 39 -4.42 16.72 44.08
N ASP A 40 -4.57 18.02 44.27
CA ASP A 40 -3.98 19.11 43.50
C ASP A 40 -2.42 19.14 43.48
N PHE A 41 -1.73 18.45 44.44
CA PHE A 41 -0.26 18.44 44.44
C PHE A 41 0.33 17.40 43.47
N LEU A 42 -0.47 16.41 43.07
CA LEU A 42 -0.08 15.40 42.05
C LEU A 42 -0.47 15.82 40.63
N GLU A 43 -1.34 16.82 40.50
CA GLU A 43 -1.70 17.44 39.22
C GLU A 43 -0.90 18.72 38.95
N GLN A 44 0.41 18.68 39.12
CA GLN A 44 1.24 19.71 38.51
C GLN A 44 1.24 19.50 36.99
N THR A 45 0.21 20.03 36.36
CA THR A 45 0.28 20.29 34.92
C THR A 45 1.49 21.18 34.68
N ASN A 46 2.50 20.64 34.01
CA ASN A 46 3.64 21.42 33.55
C ASN A 46 3.08 22.52 32.62
N PRO A 47 3.14 23.82 33.00
CA PRO A 47 2.56 24.89 32.18
C PRO A 47 3.24 25.01 30.78
N ASN A 48 4.34 24.30 30.57
CA ASN A 48 5.01 24.18 29.28
C ASN A 48 4.73 22.83 28.60
N GLN A 49 3.88 21.97 29.17
CA GLN A 49 3.45 20.75 28.53
C GLN A 49 2.18 21.05 27.74
N ILE A 50 2.26 20.99 26.43
CA ILE A 50 1.10 21.07 25.55
C ILE A 50 0.21 19.87 25.89
N SER A 51 -0.94 20.10 26.51
CA SER A 51 -1.98 19.08 26.68
C SER A 51 -2.84 19.02 25.42
N THR A 52 -3.47 17.88 25.17
CA THR A 52 -4.43 17.76 24.05
C THR A 52 -5.57 18.77 24.14
N GLU A 53 -5.92 19.24 25.35
CA GLU A 53 -6.97 20.24 25.57
C GLU A 53 -6.54 21.66 25.18
N THR A 54 -5.24 21.97 25.20
CA THR A 54 -4.68 23.29 24.92
C THR A 54 -3.93 23.38 23.59
N PHE A 55 -3.90 22.28 22.83
CA PHE A 55 -3.16 22.21 21.56
C PHE A 55 -3.94 22.83 20.40
N TRP A 56 -5.26 22.65 20.36
CA TRP A 56 -6.09 23.01 19.21
C TRP A 56 -6.65 24.44 19.35
N GLU A 57 -5.93 25.44 18.86
CA GLU A 57 -6.32 26.84 18.98
C GLU A 57 -6.76 27.46 17.64
N ASP A 58 -6.16 27.04 16.51
CA ASP A 58 -6.41 27.58 15.17
C ASP A 58 -6.19 26.57 14.04
N ASN A 59 -6.36 27.00 12.79
CA ASN A 59 -6.17 26.15 11.61
C ASN A 59 -4.73 25.64 11.44
N LYS A 60 -3.74 26.36 11.96
CA LYS A 60 -2.34 25.91 11.92
C LYS A 60 -2.13 24.68 12.78
N ASP A 61 -2.76 24.62 13.94
CA ASP A 61 -2.70 23.46 14.82
C ASP A 61 -3.45 22.29 14.20
N LEU A 62 -4.58 22.55 13.52
CA LEU A 62 -5.28 21.54 12.74
C LEU A 62 -4.41 20.96 11.62
N ASP A 63 -3.68 21.79 10.87
CA ASP A 63 -2.77 21.33 9.81
C ASP A 63 -1.59 20.52 10.36
N GLN A 64 -1.06 20.87 11.54
CA GLN A 64 -0.05 20.07 12.23
C GLN A 64 -0.57 18.68 12.64
N GLY A 65 -1.78 18.62 13.18
CA GLY A 65 -2.46 17.36 13.50
C GLY A 65 -2.75 16.53 12.25
N LEU A 66 -3.21 17.17 11.18
CA LEU A 66 -3.42 16.55 9.88
C LEU A 66 -2.11 16.00 9.30
N THR A 67 -1.00 16.73 9.43
CA THR A 67 0.33 16.26 9.03
C THR A 67 0.73 14.97 9.78
N ALA A 68 0.39 14.87 11.07
CA ALA A 68 0.61 13.65 11.85
C ALA A 68 -0.28 12.48 11.37
N ALA A 69 -1.48 12.76 10.87
CA ALA A 69 -2.35 11.77 10.24
C ALA A 69 -1.80 11.31 8.88
N TYR A 70 -1.32 12.23 8.03
CA TYR A 70 -0.61 11.90 6.78
C TYR A 70 0.63 11.04 7.03
N LYS A 71 1.39 11.34 8.08
CA LYS A 71 2.52 10.49 8.48
C LYS A 71 2.06 9.07 8.86
N GLY A 72 0.91 8.95 9.51
CA GLY A 72 0.28 7.64 9.78
C GLY A 72 -0.06 6.92 8.48
N PHE A 73 -0.70 7.62 7.54
CA PHE A 73 -1.08 7.09 6.24
C PHE A 73 0.12 6.59 5.42
N ALA A 74 1.24 7.30 5.45
CA ALA A 74 2.47 6.92 4.74
C ALA A 74 3.16 5.67 5.31
N SER A 75 2.65 5.07 6.38
CA SER A 75 3.21 3.82 6.91
C SER A 75 2.98 2.67 5.94
N ALA A 76 4.06 1.99 5.54
CA ALA A 76 3.99 0.77 4.72
C ALA A 76 3.11 -0.34 5.34
N ASN A 77 2.86 -0.28 6.65
CA ASN A 77 1.98 -1.22 7.34
C ASN A 77 0.49 -0.99 7.01
N ASN A 78 0.08 0.20 6.59
CA ASN A 78 -1.29 0.42 6.12
C ASN A 78 -1.57 -0.34 4.82
N ILE A 79 -0.58 -0.44 3.94
CA ILE A 79 -0.70 -1.04 2.61
C ILE A 79 -0.38 -2.54 2.67
N LYS A 80 0.77 -2.93 3.26
CA LYS A 80 1.26 -4.33 3.26
C LYS A 80 1.42 -4.91 1.86
N LEU A 81 1.91 -4.12 0.91
CA LEU A 81 1.99 -4.46 -0.51
C LEU A 81 2.59 -5.85 -0.78
N VAL A 82 3.66 -6.23 -0.09
CA VAL A 82 4.34 -7.52 -0.31
C VAL A 82 3.46 -8.70 0.11
N GLU A 83 2.80 -8.58 1.26
CA GLU A 83 1.92 -9.61 1.79
C GLU A 83 0.60 -9.68 1.01
N GLU A 84 0.09 -8.54 0.54
CA GLU A 84 -1.07 -8.51 -0.36
C GLU A 84 -0.74 -9.15 -1.72
N LEU A 85 0.43 -8.89 -2.30
CA LEU A 85 0.89 -9.57 -3.51
C LEU A 85 1.06 -11.08 -3.28
N ALA A 86 1.65 -11.47 -2.16
CA ALA A 86 1.88 -12.87 -1.84
C ALA A 86 0.61 -13.71 -1.74
N ARG A 87 -0.54 -13.12 -1.36
CA ARG A 87 -1.85 -13.79 -1.29
C ARG A 87 -2.53 -13.96 -2.65
N THR A 88 -1.96 -13.44 -3.72
CA THR A 88 -2.54 -13.42 -5.07
C THR A 88 -1.81 -14.35 -6.03
N ASP A 89 -2.27 -14.36 -7.26
CA ASP A 89 -1.65 -15.08 -8.37
C ASP A 89 -0.47 -14.32 -9.01
N LEU A 90 -0.14 -13.09 -8.55
CA LEU A 90 0.81 -12.21 -9.24
C LEU A 90 2.27 -12.45 -8.90
N ALA A 91 2.59 -13.03 -7.74
CA ALA A 91 3.97 -13.11 -7.28
C ALA A 91 4.37 -14.48 -6.72
N TRP A 92 5.59 -14.90 -7.02
CA TRP A 92 6.32 -15.88 -6.22
C TRP A 92 6.93 -15.17 -5.01
N SER A 93 6.55 -15.57 -3.82
CA SER A 93 6.87 -14.83 -2.59
C SER A 93 7.52 -15.74 -1.57
N SER A 94 8.83 -15.90 -1.64
CA SER A 94 9.54 -16.86 -0.79
C SER A 94 10.73 -16.30 -0.01
N GLY A 95 11.49 -15.36 -0.57
CA GLY A 95 12.81 -14.98 -0.05
C GLY A 95 13.89 -16.07 -0.23
N TYR A 96 13.53 -17.26 -0.73
CA TYR A 96 14.43 -18.37 -1.01
C TYR A 96 14.47 -18.68 -2.50
N GLN A 97 15.56 -19.36 -2.91
CA GLN A 97 15.62 -19.88 -4.28
C GLN A 97 14.58 -21.00 -4.47
N ARG A 98 14.03 -21.04 -5.69
CA ARG A 98 13.17 -22.15 -6.10
C ARG A 98 13.85 -23.52 -5.86
N PRO A 99 13.13 -24.56 -5.46
CA PRO A 99 11.65 -24.64 -5.35
C PRO A 99 11.10 -24.32 -3.95
N THR A 100 11.93 -23.91 -3.01
CA THR A 100 11.52 -23.75 -1.61
C THR A 100 10.67 -22.51 -1.40
N ASN A 101 9.48 -22.66 -0.83
CA ASN A 101 8.65 -21.56 -0.36
C ASN A 101 8.19 -21.81 1.08
N THR A 102 8.32 -20.79 1.93
CA THR A 102 7.92 -20.85 3.34
C THR A 102 7.06 -19.64 3.74
N ASN A 103 6.68 -18.81 2.77
CA ASN A 103 5.87 -17.62 3.04
C ASN A 103 4.41 -18.04 3.35
N PRO A 104 3.89 -17.81 4.58
CA PRO A 104 2.56 -18.26 4.96
C PRO A 104 1.44 -17.63 4.14
N TYR A 105 1.65 -16.42 3.62
CA TYR A 105 0.67 -15.73 2.79
C TYR A 105 0.59 -16.33 1.39
N TYR A 106 1.72 -16.64 0.78
CA TYR A 106 1.76 -17.37 -0.49
C TYR A 106 1.19 -18.79 -0.34
N LEU A 107 1.56 -19.49 0.72
CA LEU A 107 1.08 -20.86 1.00
C LEU A 107 -0.38 -20.92 1.43
N GLN A 108 -1.06 -19.78 1.62
CA GLN A 108 -2.44 -19.69 2.11
C GLN A 108 -2.65 -20.44 3.44
N ILE A 109 -1.74 -20.23 4.40
CA ILE A 109 -1.80 -20.83 5.77
C ILE A 109 -1.77 -19.78 6.87
N PHE A 110 -1.96 -18.51 6.53
CA PHE A 110 -2.05 -17.41 7.49
C PHE A 110 -3.34 -17.50 8.32
N ASN A 111 -3.33 -16.91 9.50
CA ASN A 111 -4.44 -16.90 10.44
C ASN A 111 -4.39 -15.62 11.32
N GLU A 112 -5.26 -15.55 12.33
CA GLU A 112 -5.38 -14.44 13.28
C GLU A 112 -4.10 -14.16 14.10
N ALA A 113 -3.17 -15.11 14.21
CA ALA A 113 -1.89 -14.93 14.88
C ALA A 113 -0.78 -14.42 13.93
N SER A 114 -1.05 -14.32 12.63
CA SER A 114 -0.09 -13.85 11.63
C SER A 114 0.23 -12.38 11.79
N SER A 115 1.46 -11.97 11.47
CA SER A 115 1.93 -10.60 11.69
C SER A 115 1.27 -9.58 10.75
N ALA A 116 1.08 -9.90 9.46
CA ALA A 116 0.58 -8.92 8.51
C ALA A 116 -0.82 -8.40 8.83
N PRO A 117 -1.84 -9.24 9.13
CA PRO A 117 -3.14 -8.73 9.54
C PRO A 117 -3.04 -7.88 10.81
N ASN A 118 -2.24 -8.28 11.81
CA ASN A 118 -2.06 -7.49 13.03
C ASN A 118 -1.42 -6.11 12.76
N ASP A 119 -0.38 -6.07 11.96
CA ASP A 119 0.32 -4.82 11.64
C ASP A 119 -0.57 -3.87 10.82
N LYS A 120 -1.30 -4.41 9.81
CA LYS A 120 -2.22 -3.63 8.98
C LYS A 120 -3.39 -3.08 9.81
N TRP A 121 -4.00 -3.90 10.66
CA TRP A 121 -5.05 -3.50 11.58
C TRP A 121 -4.59 -2.36 12.49
N SER A 122 -3.48 -2.58 13.21
CA SER A 122 -2.95 -1.61 14.16
C SER A 122 -2.55 -0.28 13.50
N ALA A 123 -1.97 -0.32 12.30
CA ALA A 123 -1.59 0.88 11.56
C ALA A 123 -2.81 1.69 11.12
N ASN A 124 -3.83 1.01 10.58
CA ASN A 124 -5.08 1.66 10.16
C ASN A 124 -5.78 2.33 11.36
N TYR A 125 -6.02 1.60 12.47
CA TYR A 125 -6.70 2.19 13.64
C TYR A 125 -5.87 3.27 14.34
N THR A 126 -4.55 3.17 14.37
CA THR A 126 -3.68 4.25 14.86
C THR A 126 -3.83 5.51 14.02
N THR A 127 -3.95 5.36 12.71
CA THR A 127 -4.13 6.50 11.79
C THR A 127 -5.55 7.06 11.91
N ILE A 128 -6.57 6.22 12.03
CA ILE A 128 -7.97 6.63 12.31
C ILE A 128 -8.06 7.44 13.59
N PHE A 129 -7.39 6.99 14.67
CA PHE A 129 -7.35 7.73 15.94
C PHE A 129 -6.79 9.15 15.76
N ARG A 130 -5.65 9.31 15.05
CA ARG A 130 -5.08 10.63 14.75
C ARG A 130 -6.03 11.49 13.91
N THR A 131 -6.68 10.87 12.97
CA THR A 131 -7.64 11.53 12.07
C THR A 131 -8.87 12.03 12.84
N ASN A 132 -9.40 11.21 13.77
CA ASN A 132 -10.52 11.60 14.63
C ASN A 132 -10.17 12.80 15.51
N GLN A 133 -8.92 12.91 16.02
CA GLN A 133 -8.49 14.09 16.78
C GLN A 133 -8.60 15.36 15.93
N VAL A 134 -8.19 15.32 14.66
CA VAL A 134 -8.32 16.46 13.74
C VAL A 134 -9.79 16.78 13.47
N ILE A 135 -10.62 15.76 13.20
CA ILE A 135 -12.05 15.93 12.89
C ILE A 135 -12.77 16.56 14.08
N GLU A 136 -12.53 16.06 15.29
CA GLU A 136 -13.14 16.59 16.50
C GLU A 136 -12.72 18.03 16.77
N ALA A 137 -11.42 18.33 16.66
CA ALA A 137 -10.88 19.67 16.84
C ALA A 137 -11.41 20.65 15.78
N ALA A 138 -11.39 20.27 14.50
CA ALA A 138 -11.91 21.09 13.41
C ALA A 138 -13.40 21.38 13.59
N THR A 139 -14.18 20.40 14.05
CA THR A 139 -15.61 20.60 14.32
C THR A 139 -15.84 21.60 15.44
N LYS A 140 -15.04 21.56 16.52
CA LYS A 140 -15.13 22.51 17.63
C LYS A 140 -14.72 23.93 17.23
N LEU A 141 -13.71 24.06 16.37
CA LEU A 141 -13.19 25.37 15.98
C LEU A 141 -14.09 26.10 14.98
N GLN A 142 -15.01 25.42 14.29
CA GLN A 142 -15.92 26.06 13.32
C GLN A 142 -16.69 27.26 13.90
N ASP A 143 -17.10 27.19 15.15
CA ASP A 143 -17.85 28.24 15.84
C ASP A 143 -16.96 29.43 16.27
N THR A 144 -15.64 29.30 16.19
CA THR A 144 -14.67 30.34 16.58
C THR A 144 -14.19 31.20 15.43
N TYR A 145 -14.38 30.74 14.19
CA TYR A 145 -13.89 31.43 13.00
C TYR A 145 -14.61 32.76 12.76
N THR A 146 -13.84 33.79 12.49
CA THR A 146 -14.32 35.16 12.31
C THR A 146 -14.35 35.60 10.85
N THR A 147 -13.54 34.99 10.01
CA THR A 147 -13.45 35.30 8.57
C THR A 147 -13.91 34.12 7.70
N ASP A 148 -14.30 34.39 6.46
CA ASP A 148 -14.67 33.34 5.51
C ASP A 148 -13.45 32.54 5.05
N GLU A 149 -12.24 33.12 5.07
CA GLU A 149 -10.98 32.45 4.80
C GLU A 149 -10.67 31.40 5.85
N GLU A 150 -10.78 31.75 7.15
CA GLU A 150 -10.59 30.78 8.25
C GLU A 150 -11.57 29.60 8.15
N LYS A 151 -12.83 29.90 7.82
CA LYS A 151 -13.87 28.85 7.66
C LYS A 151 -13.57 27.91 6.49
N GLU A 152 -13.13 28.47 5.37
CA GLU A 152 -12.81 27.68 4.18
C GLU A 152 -11.58 26.80 4.42
N GLU A 153 -10.50 27.38 4.98
CA GLU A 153 -9.30 26.63 5.33
C GLU A 153 -9.62 25.50 6.33
N GLY A 154 -10.35 25.79 7.41
CA GLY A 154 -10.75 24.78 8.39
C GLY A 154 -11.63 23.68 7.79
N ARG A 155 -12.52 24.03 6.83
CA ARG A 155 -13.36 23.07 6.10
C ARG A 155 -12.53 22.16 5.20
N ILE A 156 -11.52 22.69 4.51
CA ILE A 156 -10.61 21.92 3.67
C ILE A 156 -9.76 20.95 4.52
N ILE A 157 -9.28 21.39 5.69
CA ILE A 157 -8.55 20.51 6.63
C ILE A 157 -9.47 19.39 7.12
N LEU A 158 -10.71 19.73 7.51
CA LEU A 158 -11.70 18.72 7.90
C LEU A 158 -11.99 17.74 6.76
N ALA A 159 -12.09 18.22 5.51
CA ALA A 159 -12.34 17.37 4.35
C ALA A 159 -11.18 16.40 4.08
N GLN A 160 -9.93 16.83 4.24
CA GLN A 160 -8.77 15.95 4.14
C GLN A 160 -8.77 14.88 5.25
N ALA A 161 -9.10 15.26 6.48
CA ALA A 161 -9.20 14.30 7.58
C ALA A 161 -10.34 13.30 7.35
N ARG A 162 -11.51 13.75 6.90
CA ARG A 162 -12.62 12.84 6.56
C ARG A 162 -12.29 11.95 5.37
N PHE A 163 -11.62 12.46 4.34
CA PHE A 163 -11.12 11.62 3.25
C PHE A 163 -10.25 10.47 3.79
N LEU A 164 -9.27 10.80 4.62
CA LEU A 164 -8.34 9.81 5.16
C LEU A 164 -9.06 8.76 6.01
N ARG A 165 -10.00 9.17 6.88
CA ARG A 165 -10.79 8.23 7.66
C ARG A 165 -11.66 7.35 6.76
N GLY A 166 -12.34 7.94 5.80
CA GLY A 166 -13.16 7.23 4.83
C GLY A 166 -12.35 6.21 4.03
N TYR A 167 -11.17 6.59 3.53
CA TYR A 167 -10.28 5.68 2.81
C TYR A 167 -9.79 4.52 3.68
N LEU A 168 -9.39 4.78 4.94
CA LEU A 168 -8.95 3.72 5.85
C LEU A 168 -10.08 2.75 6.18
N TYR A 169 -11.33 3.22 6.36
CA TYR A 169 -12.47 2.33 6.55
C TYR A 169 -12.87 1.59 5.27
N PHE A 170 -12.77 2.21 4.09
CA PHE A 170 -12.90 1.51 2.81
C PHE A 170 -11.88 0.37 2.70
N ASN A 171 -10.63 0.60 3.11
CA ASN A 171 -9.59 -0.40 3.13
C ASN A 171 -9.88 -1.53 4.13
N LEU A 172 -10.22 -1.18 5.39
CA LEU A 172 -10.62 -2.16 6.40
C LEU A 172 -11.81 -2.99 5.95
N TYR A 173 -12.84 -2.38 5.37
CA TYR A 173 -14.03 -3.03 4.84
C TYR A 173 -13.68 -4.08 3.77
N ASN A 174 -12.85 -3.69 2.81
CA ASN A 174 -12.49 -4.58 1.70
C ASN A 174 -11.45 -5.64 2.09
N THR A 175 -10.77 -5.47 3.23
CA THR A 175 -9.62 -6.31 3.58
C THR A 175 -9.91 -7.27 4.73
N PHE A 176 -10.70 -6.89 5.73
CA PHE A 176 -10.89 -7.65 6.96
C PHE A 176 -12.30 -8.20 7.14
N ASN A 177 -12.39 -9.44 7.63
CA ASN A 177 -13.57 -10.06 8.26
C ASN A 177 -14.89 -9.83 7.50
N GLY A 178 -14.87 -9.90 6.18
CA GLY A 178 -16.06 -9.68 5.37
C GLY A 178 -16.67 -8.28 5.49
N GLY A 179 -15.86 -7.28 5.82
CA GLY A 179 -16.30 -5.89 5.98
C GLY A 179 -16.84 -5.53 7.37
N SER A 180 -16.93 -6.51 8.28
CA SER A 180 -17.39 -6.28 9.66
C SER A 180 -16.22 -5.92 10.55
N VAL A 181 -16.10 -4.65 10.92
CA VAL A 181 -15.01 -4.08 11.74
C VAL A 181 -15.56 -3.06 12.73
N PRO A 182 -14.87 -2.78 13.86
CA PRO A 182 -15.29 -1.73 14.80
C PRO A 182 -15.23 -0.34 14.17
N ILE A 183 -16.26 0.49 14.43
CA ILE A 183 -16.28 1.89 14.03
C ILE A 183 -15.91 2.78 15.21
N TYR A 184 -14.92 3.67 14.99
CA TYR A 184 -14.56 4.77 15.91
C TYR A 184 -14.74 6.09 15.17
N ASP A 185 -15.82 6.79 15.47
CA ASP A 185 -16.15 8.13 14.96
C ASP A 185 -15.79 9.25 15.95
N PHE A 186 -15.17 8.91 17.07
CA PHE A 186 -14.78 9.76 18.19
C PHE A 186 -13.34 9.46 18.63
N VAL A 187 -12.83 10.27 19.57
CA VAL A 187 -11.53 10.07 20.22
C VAL A 187 -11.75 9.36 21.56
N PRO A 188 -11.40 8.06 21.71
CA PRO A 188 -11.52 7.37 22.99
C PRO A 188 -10.64 8.00 24.06
N VAL A 189 -11.20 8.26 25.25
CA VAL A 189 -10.53 8.80 26.43
C VAL A 189 -10.52 7.78 27.57
N GLU A 190 -11.67 7.16 27.83
CA GLU A 190 -11.82 6.16 28.88
C GLU A 190 -11.50 4.76 28.34
N GLU A 191 -10.94 3.88 29.18
CA GLU A 191 -10.55 2.53 28.79
C GLU A 191 -11.69 1.74 28.11
N SER A 192 -12.92 1.89 28.61
CA SER A 192 -14.10 1.21 28.06
C SER A 192 -14.50 1.66 26.65
N GLU A 193 -14.09 2.86 26.24
CA GLU A 193 -14.37 3.43 24.93
C GLU A 193 -13.48 2.84 23.82
N PHE A 194 -12.31 2.27 24.20
CA PHE A 194 -11.47 1.53 23.27
C PHE A 194 -12.05 0.16 22.88
N TYR A 195 -13.11 -0.28 23.53
CA TYR A 195 -13.78 -1.54 23.22
C TYR A 195 -15.08 -1.24 22.46
N GLN A 196 -15.03 -1.40 21.14
CA GLN A 196 -16.20 -1.28 20.28
C GLN A 196 -16.57 -2.65 19.68
N PRO A 197 -17.87 -2.97 19.54
CA PRO A 197 -18.31 -4.19 18.87
C PRO A 197 -17.99 -4.13 17.38
N LEU A 198 -18.08 -5.28 16.71
CA LEU A 198 -18.07 -5.32 15.25
C LEU A 198 -19.34 -4.63 14.72
N ALA A 199 -19.16 -3.65 13.85
CA ALA A 199 -20.27 -3.06 13.10
C ALA A 199 -20.64 -4.00 11.94
N THR A 200 -21.88 -3.86 11.45
CA THR A 200 -22.28 -4.59 10.26
C THR A 200 -21.53 -4.07 9.03
N PRO A 201 -21.33 -4.88 7.99
CA PRO A 201 -20.75 -4.39 6.74
C PRO A 201 -21.50 -3.20 6.14
N GLU A 202 -22.85 -3.19 6.23
CA GLU A 202 -23.70 -2.09 5.76
C GLU A 202 -23.41 -0.78 6.52
N ASP A 203 -23.25 -0.84 7.85
CA ASP A 203 -22.92 0.33 8.67
C ASP A 203 -21.52 0.87 8.35
N VAL A 204 -20.53 -0.02 8.17
CA VAL A 204 -19.17 0.38 7.80
C VAL A 204 -19.14 1.02 6.41
N ASN A 205 -19.85 0.42 5.44
CA ASN A 205 -19.97 0.96 4.09
C ASN A 205 -20.62 2.35 4.09
N THR A 206 -21.74 2.50 4.78
CA THR A 206 -22.44 3.80 4.92
C THR A 206 -21.51 4.85 5.54
N PHE A 207 -20.80 4.48 6.61
CA PHE A 207 -19.93 5.39 7.36
C PHE A 207 -18.80 5.95 6.49
N TYR A 208 -18.06 5.10 5.78
CA TYR A 208 -16.96 5.62 4.96
C TYR A 208 -17.44 6.35 3.71
N LEU A 209 -18.57 5.97 3.12
CA LEU A 209 -19.14 6.70 1.98
C LEU A 209 -19.59 8.11 2.37
N GLU A 210 -20.12 8.32 3.58
CA GLU A 210 -20.44 9.67 4.09
C GLU A 210 -19.19 10.55 4.22
N ASP A 211 -18.08 9.99 4.70
CA ASP A 211 -16.80 10.70 4.78
C ASP A 211 -16.24 11.04 3.40
N LEU A 212 -16.25 10.08 2.47
CA LEU A 212 -15.79 10.29 1.10
C LEU A 212 -16.65 11.30 0.33
N LYS A 213 -17.98 11.28 0.52
CA LYS A 213 -18.89 12.25 -0.07
C LYS A 213 -18.58 13.67 0.41
N PHE A 214 -18.42 13.86 1.72
CA PHE A 214 -18.02 15.16 2.26
C PHE A 214 -16.68 15.62 1.68
N ALA A 215 -15.72 14.71 1.55
CA ALA A 215 -14.42 15.02 0.96
C ALA A 215 -14.54 15.43 -0.53
N ALA A 216 -15.33 14.71 -1.32
CA ALA A 216 -15.57 15.04 -2.73
C ALA A 216 -16.22 16.42 -2.92
N GLU A 217 -17.07 16.84 -1.98
CA GLU A 217 -17.76 18.14 -2.02
C GLU A 217 -16.88 19.33 -1.60
N HIS A 218 -15.82 19.10 -0.80
CA HIS A 218 -15.08 20.16 -0.14
C HIS A 218 -13.57 20.17 -0.40
N LEU A 219 -12.99 19.12 -0.97
CA LEU A 219 -11.59 19.11 -1.35
C LEU A 219 -11.36 19.88 -2.67
N PRO A 220 -10.20 20.51 -2.84
CA PRO A 220 -9.82 21.09 -4.12
C PRO A 220 -9.59 20.01 -5.19
N ILE A 221 -9.69 20.40 -6.45
CA ILE A 221 -9.43 19.51 -7.60
C ILE A 221 -7.94 19.18 -7.70
N SER A 222 -7.06 20.12 -7.38
CA SER A 222 -5.61 19.96 -7.44
C SER A 222 -4.92 20.80 -6.37
N TRP A 223 -3.67 20.49 -6.09
CA TRP A 223 -2.80 21.21 -5.19
C TRP A 223 -1.52 21.64 -5.91
N GLU A 224 -0.98 22.79 -5.50
CA GLU A 224 0.22 23.37 -6.09
C GLU A 224 1.34 23.55 -5.05
N GLY A 225 2.57 23.64 -5.52
CA GLY A 225 3.73 23.94 -4.69
C GLY A 225 4.02 22.86 -3.65
N GLN A 226 4.17 23.29 -2.39
CA GLN A 226 4.49 22.38 -1.27
C GLN A 226 3.31 21.47 -0.83
N ASP A 227 2.10 21.80 -1.26
CA ASP A 227 0.90 21.03 -0.95
C ASP A 227 0.59 19.97 -2.02
N LYS A 228 1.38 19.89 -3.10
CA LYS A 228 1.28 18.88 -4.13
C LYS A 228 1.38 17.49 -3.48
N GLY A 229 0.40 16.62 -3.76
CA GLY A 229 0.29 15.29 -3.16
C GLY A 229 -0.69 15.20 -1.98
N ARG A 230 -1.29 16.31 -1.53
CA ARG A 230 -2.45 16.25 -0.61
C ARG A 230 -3.67 15.66 -1.32
N PHE A 231 -4.63 15.14 -0.54
CA PHE A 231 -5.84 14.52 -1.06
C PHE A 231 -6.71 15.50 -1.86
N THR A 232 -7.28 15.00 -2.96
CA THR A 232 -8.11 15.77 -3.91
C THR A 232 -9.55 15.28 -3.94
N ALA A 233 -10.46 16.10 -4.45
CA ALA A 233 -11.84 15.68 -4.69
C ALA A 233 -11.92 14.49 -5.67
N GLY A 234 -11.07 14.47 -6.70
CA GLY A 234 -10.99 13.36 -7.66
C GLY A 234 -10.61 12.03 -7.01
N ALA A 235 -9.72 12.05 -6.00
CA ALA A 235 -9.39 10.86 -5.24
C ALA A 235 -10.61 10.32 -4.45
N ALA A 236 -11.40 11.20 -3.85
CA ALA A 236 -12.61 10.80 -3.14
C ALA A 236 -13.66 10.17 -4.08
N VAL A 237 -13.88 10.78 -5.25
CA VAL A 237 -14.80 10.24 -6.27
C VAL A 237 -14.30 8.91 -6.81
N ALA A 238 -12.99 8.72 -7.00
CA ALA A 238 -12.39 7.47 -7.46
C ALA A 238 -12.65 6.34 -6.45
N VAL A 239 -12.40 6.57 -5.15
CA VAL A 239 -12.64 5.57 -4.10
C VAL A 239 -14.13 5.23 -3.96
N MET A 240 -15.03 6.22 -4.11
CA MET A 240 -16.47 5.95 -4.17
C MET A 240 -16.83 5.06 -5.37
N GLY A 241 -16.27 5.32 -6.54
CA GLY A 241 -16.44 4.48 -7.72
C GLY A 241 -15.97 3.04 -7.49
N GLN A 242 -14.81 2.86 -6.86
CA GLN A 242 -14.30 1.53 -6.47
C GLN A 242 -15.22 0.83 -5.46
N SER A 243 -15.78 1.57 -4.49
CA SER A 243 -16.73 1.01 -3.53
C SER A 243 -17.96 0.41 -4.24
N TYR A 244 -18.57 1.15 -5.15
CA TYR A 244 -19.74 0.65 -5.91
C TYR A 244 -19.37 -0.48 -6.88
N LEU A 245 -18.20 -0.44 -7.51
CA LEU A 245 -17.70 -1.52 -8.35
C LEU A 245 -17.56 -2.83 -7.55
N TYR A 246 -16.99 -2.75 -6.34
CA TYR A 246 -16.76 -3.93 -5.50
C TYR A 246 -18.04 -4.54 -4.95
N GLU A 247 -19.09 -3.75 -4.82
CA GLU A 247 -20.46 -4.21 -4.50
C GLU A 247 -21.26 -4.69 -5.73
N GLY A 248 -20.71 -4.54 -6.96
CA GLY A 248 -21.38 -4.94 -8.20
C GLY A 248 -22.41 -3.94 -8.72
N ASP A 249 -22.46 -2.72 -8.15
CA ASP A 249 -23.27 -1.62 -8.70
C ASP A 249 -22.51 -0.92 -9.84
N TYR A 250 -22.47 -1.58 -10.99
CA TYR A 250 -21.73 -1.13 -12.16
C TYR A 250 -22.23 0.19 -12.75
N GLU A 251 -23.53 0.51 -12.61
CA GLU A 251 -24.10 1.76 -13.12
C GLU A 251 -23.62 2.96 -12.32
N THR A 252 -23.69 2.86 -10.99
CA THR A 252 -23.20 3.91 -10.09
C THR A 252 -21.68 4.04 -10.16
N ALA A 253 -20.96 2.92 -10.18
CA ALA A 253 -19.51 2.91 -10.34
C ALA A 253 -19.06 3.60 -11.64
N ALA A 254 -19.69 3.25 -12.77
CA ALA A 254 -19.42 3.87 -14.06
C ALA A 254 -19.63 5.38 -14.05
N THR A 255 -20.66 5.87 -13.35
CA THR A 255 -20.93 7.29 -13.20
C THR A 255 -19.79 8.02 -12.46
N HIS A 256 -19.33 7.44 -11.35
CA HIS A 256 -18.20 8.02 -10.60
C HIS A 256 -16.90 7.98 -11.41
N PHE A 257 -16.56 6.85 -12.02
CA PHE A 257 -15.35 6.75 -12.84
C PHE A 257 -15.38 7.69 -14.04
N LYS A 258 -16.53 7.85 -14.68
CA LYS A 258 -16.68 8.80 -15.80
C LYS A 258 -16.47 10.23 -15.35
N SER A 259 -16.95 10.61 -14.15
CA SER A 259 -16.65 11.93 -13.57
C SER A 259 -15.14 12.09 -13.30
N VAL A 260 -14.46 11.08 -12.72
CA VAL A 260 -12.99 11.14 -12.54
C VAL A 260 -12.28 11.40 -13.86
N ILE A 261 -12.71 10.73 -14.92
CA ILE A 261 -12.11 10.83 -16.26
C ILE A 261 -12.33 12.21 -16.90
N ASP A 262 -13.53 12.77 -16.75
CA ASP A 262 -13.93 13.95 -17.51
C ASP A 262 -13.73 15.27 -16.75
N ASP A 263 -13.88 15.28 -15.41
CA ASP A 263 -14.08 16.52 -14.66
C ASP A 263 -12.84 16.99 -13.88
N PHE A 264 -11.86 16.10 -13.61
CA PHE A 264 -10.73 16.37 -12.71
C PHE A 264 -9.39 16.63 -13.42
N GLY A 265 -9.34 16.53 -14.74
CA GLY A 265 -8.17 16.91 -15.54
C GLY A 265 -7.01 15.90 -15.50
N TYR A 266 -7.23 14.68 -15.03
CA TYR A 266 -6.23 13.61 -15.10
C TYR A 266 -5.97 13.17 -16.55
N ALA A 267 -4.74 12.75 -16.84
CA ALA A 267 -4.34 12.24 -18.15
C ALA A 267 -3.38 11.05 -18.00
N LEU A 268 -3.41 10.11 -18.94
CA LEU A 268 -2.37 9.08 -19.00
C LEU A 268 -1.02 9.74 -19.32
N THR A 269 0.02 9.39 -18.57
CA THR A 269 1.40 9.77 -18.93
C THR A 269 1.78 9.19 -20.28
N GLU A 270 2.60 9.88 -21.04
CA GLU A 270 3.10 9.37 -22.34
C GLU A 270 3.92 8.10 -22.15
N ASN A 271 4.71 8.05 -21.08
CA ASN A 271 5.53 6.90 -20.70
C ASN A 271 5.03 6.28 -19.40
N ILE A 272 4.60 5.03 -19.45
CA ILE A 272 4.19 4.29 -18.24
C ILE A 272 5.27 4.29 -17.14
N GLY A 273 6.55 4.33 -17.53
CA GLY A 273 7.67 4.33 -16.59
C GLY A 273 7.72 5.55 -15.66
N SER A 274 7.16 6.68 -16.09
CA SER A 274 7.03 7.88 -15.24
C SER A 274 6.33 7.59 -13.90
N ASN A 275 5.47 6.59 -13.87
CA ASN A 275 4.77 6.20 -12.64
C ASN A 275 5.65 5.42 -11.64
N PHE A 276 6.85 4.98 -12.03
CA PHE A 276 7.66 4.04 -11.23
C PHE A 276 9.08 4.52 -10.94
N THR A 277 9.35 5.80 -11.18
CA THR A 277 10.64 6.45 -10.92
C THR A 277 10.46 7.63 -9.98
N THR A 278 11.57 8.16 -9.44
CA THR A 278 11.57 9.39 -8.63
C THR A 278 11.60 10.68 -9.47
N MET A 279 11.51 10.56 -10.80
CA MET A 279 11.68 11.68 -11.72
C MET A 279 10.37 12.44 -12.01
N ASP A 280 9.24 11.79 -11.87
CA ASP A 280 7.92 12.33 -12.26
C ASP A 280 6.85 11.98 -11.23
N GLU A 281 7.11 12.36 -9.99
CA GLU A 281 6.21 12.14 -8.86
C GLU A 281 4.99 13.06 -8.94
N PHE A 282 3.84 12.55 -8.48
CA PHE A 282 2.55 13.27 -8.52
C PHE A 282 2.24 13.82 -9.92
N ASN A 283 2.47 13.00 -10.95
CA ASN A 283 2.22 13.36 -12.34
C ASN A 283 0.72 13.42 -12.67
N GLU A 284 0.39 13.73 -13.91
CA GLU A 284 -1.00 13.90 -14.38
C GLU A 284 -1.84 12.62 -14.34
N GLU A 285 -1.22 11.44 -14.23
CA GLU A 285 -1.92 10.16 -14.10
C GLU A 285 -2.24 9.81 -12.64
N SER A 286 -1.55 10.41 -11.67
CA SER A 286 -1.66 10.09 -10.25
C SER A 286 -2.93 10.67 -9.64
N ILE A 287 -3.76 9.82 -9.03
CA ILE A 287 -5.01 10.20 -8.35
C ILE A 287 -4.84 10.13 -6.83
N LEU A 288 -4.25 9.05 -6.33
CA LEU A 288 -3.90 8.88 -4.92
C LEU A 288 -2.50 8.28 -4.82
N GLU A 289 -1.58 9.03 -4.24
CA GLU A 289 -0.16 8.68 -4.18
C GLU A 289 0.40 8.97 -2.80
N VAL A 290 1.21 8.04 -2.28
CA VAL A 290 1.97 8.23 -1.04
C VAL A 290 3.38 8.67 -1.39
N GLY A 291 3.77 9.86 -0.94
CA GLY A 291 5.09 10.42 -1.20
C GLY A 291 6.17 9.86 -0.27
N TYR A 292 7.32 9.49 -0.85
CA TYR A 292 8.50 9.06 -0.14
C TYR A 292 9.74 9.84 -0.60
N SER A 293 10.78 9.89 0.23
CA SER A 293 12.04 10.55 -0.11
C SER A 293 13.21 9.90 0.61
N LEU A 294 14.35 9.79 -0.07
CA LEU A 294 15.63 9.38 0.52
C LEU A 294 16.38 10.55 1.18
N ASP A 295 15.98 11.79 0.95
CA ASP A 295 16.64 12.97 1.50
C ASP A 295 16.33 13.16 2.99
N TYR A 296 15.18 12.68 3.44
CA TYR A 296 14.78 12.73 4.84
C TYR A 296 15.36 11.54 5.60
N LYS A 297 16.47 11.80 6.30
CA LYS A 297 17.09 10.87 7.25
C LYS A 297 16.70 11.30 8.65
N ASN A 298 16.35 10.34 9.51
CA ASN A 298 16.28 10.63 10.92
C ASN A 298 17.71 10.86 11.44
N GLU A 299 18.10 12.10 11.68
CA GLU A 299 19.44 12.46 12.16
C GLU A 299 19.78 11.85 13.53
N LEU A 300 18.78 11.44 14.29
CA LEU A 300 18.91 10.96 15.67
C LEU A 300 18.93 9.43 15.79
N GLY A 301 18.82 8.69 14.69
CA GLY A 301 18.77 7.24 14.75
C GLY A 301 19.15 6.53 13.46
N PRO A 302 19.46 5.23 13.55
CA PRO A 302 19.64 4.41 12.36
C PRO A 302 18.33 4.33 11.58
N TRP A 303 18.40 4.05 10.30
CA TRP A 303 17.26 3.70 9.44
C TRP A 303 16.61 2.42 10.00
N ASP A 304 15.68 2.53 10.92
CA ASP A 304 15.18 1.40 11.72
C ASP A 304 13.85 0.82 11.24
N GLY A 305 13.36 1.26 10.07
CA GLY A 305 12.08 0.81 9.53
C GLY A 305 10.86 1.55 10.10
N ARG A 306 11.03 2.37 11.12
CA ARG A 306 10.01 3.29 11.65
C ARG A 306 10.03 4.64 10.93
N ASP A 307 11.00 4.84 10.06
CA ASP A 307 11.11 6.02 9.23
C ASP A 307 10.14 5.89 8.05
N VAL A 308 9.06 6.66 8.08
CA VAL A 308 8.03 6.66 7.04
C VAL A 308 8.36 7.59 5.86
N ALA A 309 9.53 8.20 5.87
CA ALA A 309 9.97 9.04 4.75
C ALA A 309 10.47 8.22 3.54
N ASN A 310 10.68 6.94 3.71
CA ASN A 310 11.16 6.03 2.66
C ASN A 310 10.61 4.61 2.85
N THR A 311 10.71 3.78 1.82
CA THR A 311 10.19 2.42 1.85
C THR A 311 11.29 1.36 1.81
N ALA A 312 10.98 0.17 2.34
CA ALA A 312 11.82 -1.02 2.25
C ALA A 312 11.32 -2.02 1.18
N TYR A 313 10.35 -1.66 0.36
CA TYR A 313 9.80 -2.56 -0.67
C TYR A 313 10.86 -3.05 -1.64
N VAL A 314 11.81 -2.18 -1.99
CA VAL A 314 12.94 -2.53 -2.86
C VAL A 314 13.67 -3.80 -2.43
N ARG A 315 13.78 -4.08 -1.13
CA ARG A 315 14.39 -5.33 -0.64
C ARG A 315 13.68 -6.58 -1.10
N GLN A 316 12.37 -6.48 -1.28
CA GLN A 316 11.51 -7.60 -1.62
C GLN A 316 11.46 -7.84 -3.14
N PHE A 317 11.62 -6.77 -3.92
CA PHE A 317 11.36 -6.76 -5.36
C PHE A 317 12.58 -6.96 -6.23
N THR A 318 13.79 -6.90 -5.66
CA THR A 318 15.04 -7.09 -6.40
C THR A 318 15.91 -8.21 -5.83
N GLY A 319 16.94 -8.59 -6.58
CA GLY A 319 17.92 -9.60 -6.22
C GLY A 319 19.33 -9.04 -6.29
N GLY A 320 19.88 -8.52 -5.26
CA GLY A 320 21.25 -7.98 -5.21
C GLY A 320 21.75 -7.95 -3.77
N ASP A 321 22.82 -7.24 -3.52
CA ASP A 321 23.37 -7.09 -2.17
C ASP A 321 22.31 -6.41 -1.27
N GLY A 322 21.99 -7.07 -0.15
CA GLY A 322 20.96 -6.63 0.80
C GLY A 322 19.52 -6.89 0.40
N ALA A 323 19.26 -7.41 -0.79
CA ALA A 323 17.92 -7.77 -1.26
C ALA A 323 17.48 -9.16 -0.80
N TRP A 324 16.16 -9.34 -0.68
CA TRP A 324 15.57 -10.57 -0.12
C TRP A 324 14.81 -11.41 -1.14
N ARG A 325 14.50 -10.86 -2.33
CA ARG A 325 13.70 -11.55 -3.37
C ARG A 325 12.36 -12.06 -2.80
N GLY A 326 11.76 -11.30 -1.89
CA GLY A 326 10.57 -11.71 -1.15
C GLY A 326 9.30 -11.76 -1.98
N ALA A 327 9.26 -11.02 -3.11
CA ALA A 327 8.17 -11.03 -4.08
C ALA A 327 8.74 -10.75 -5.47
N ILE A 328 8.76 -11.76 -6.32
CA ILE A 328 9.11 -11.64 -7.74
C ILE A 328 7.88 -12.01 -8.59
N PRO A 329 7.78 -11.57 -9.84
CA PRO A 329 6.64 -11.92 -10.69
C PRO A 329 6.45 -13.44 -10.78
N ALA A 330 5.19 -13.90 -10.73
CA ALA A 330 4.85 -15.30 -10.94
C ALA A 330 5.14 -15.75 -12.38
N ASN A 331 5.38 -17.04 -12.60
CA ASN A 331 5.75 -17.59 -13.90
C ASN A 331 4.75 -17.25 -15.00
N TRP A 332 3.47 -17.42 -14.75
CA TRP A 332 2.43 -17.10 -15.73
C TRP A 332 2.44 -15.62 -16.12
N LEU A 333 2.68 -14.73 -15.16
CA LEU A 333 2.74 -13.28 -15.37
C LEU A 333 3.98 -12.89 -16.18
N ILE A 334 5.14 -13.51 -15.88
CA ILE A 334 6.37 -13.34 -16.67
C ILE A 334 6.11 -13.70 -18.12
N LEU A 335 5.46 -14.83 -18.38
CA LEU A 335 5.12 -15.26 -19.74
C LEU A 335 4.13 -14.34 -20.42
N LYS A 336 3.17 -13.77 -19.69
CA LYS A 336 2.26 -12.74 -20.22
C LYS A 336 3.02 -11.48 -20.63
N TYR A 337 3.95 -11.00 -19.80
CA TYR A 337 4.81 -9.87 -20.16
C TYR A 337 5.69 -10.18 -21.37
N ARG A 338 6.31 -11.35 -21.43
CA ARG A 338 7.15 -11.75 -22.57
C ARG A 338 6.41 -11.81 -23.89
N ASN A 339 5.13 -12.18 -23.86
CA ASN A 339 4.28 -12.38 -25.03
C ASN A 339 3.31 -11.22 -25.28
N ASP A 340 3.49 -10.07 -24.60
CA ASP A 340 2.65 -8.88 -24.82
C ASP A 340 2.87 -8.34 -26.24
N PRO A 341 1.86 -8.36 -27.13
CA PRO A 341 2.07 -8.17 -28.57
C PRO A 341 2.36 -6.71 -28.91
N LEU A 342 3.44 -6.47 -29.65
CA LEU A 342 3.81 -5.14 -30.14
C LEU A 342 2.81 -4.61 -31.16
N ASP A 343 2.50 -3.33 -31.10
CA ASP A 343 1.94 -2.58 -32.21
C ASP A 343 3.07 -2.21 -33.18
N PHE A 344 3.16 -2.91 -34.31
CA PHE A 344 4.20 -2.66 -35.30
C PHE A 344 4.01 -1.36 -36.07
N SER A 345 2.85 -0.73 -35.97
CA SER A 345 2.59 0.59 -36.53
C SER A 345 3.12 1.72 -35.63
N ASP A 346 3.34 1.46 -34.32
CA ASP A 346 3.84 2.44 -33.36
C ASP A 346 5.36 2.69 -33.57
N PRO A 347 5.78 3.92 -33.88
CA PRO A 347 7.19 4.22 -34.09
C PRO A 347 8.07 4.03 -32.84
N ARG A 348 7.52 4.06 -31.65
CA ARG A 348 8.24 3.83 -30.39
C ARG A 348 8.72 2.39 -30.23
N ASN A 349 8.13 1.47 -30.98
CA ASN A 349 8.56 0.07 -31.03
C ASN A 349 9.70 -0.18 -32.02
N LYS A 350 10.16 0.84 -32.80
CA LYS A 350 11.30 0.75 -33.69
C LYS A 350 12.56 1.25 -33.00
N VAL A 351 13.61 0.45 -33.11
CA VAL A 351 14.95 0.76 -32.62
C VAL A 351 15.87 0.86 -33.83
N VAL A 352 16.64 1.94 -33.88
CA VAL A 352 17.70 2.13 -34.88
C VAL A 352 19.03 1.79 -34.22
N GLU A 353 19.67 0.74 -34.69
CA GLU A 353 20.96 0.28 -34.21
C GLU A 353 22.09 1.22 -34.65
N GLU A 354 23.25 1.15 -33.98
CA GLU A 354 24.42 1.97 -34.31
C GLU A 354 24.86 1.87 -35.76
N ASN A 355 24.68 0.72 -36.41
CA ASN A 355 24.97 0.47 -37.83
C ASN A 355 23.90 1.04 -38.77
N GLY A 356 22.84 1.66 -38.27
CA GLY A 356 21.73 2.22 -39.02
C GLY A 356 20.65 1.19 -39.41
N THR A 357 20.72 -0.06 -38.93
CA THR A 357 19.69 -1.07 -39.18
C THR A 357 18.50 -0.81 -38.27
N GLU A 358 17.28 -0.87 -38.82
CA GLU A 358 16.04 -0.81 -38.03
C GLU A 358 15.60 -2.22 -37.62
N ARG A 359 15.20 -2.36 -36.37
CA ARG A 359 14.50 -3.54 -35.87
C ARG A 359 13.35 -3.12 -34.95
N PHE A 360 12.50 -4.05 -34.62
CA PHE A 360 11.51 -3.85 -33.56
C PHE A 360 12.11 -4.16 -32.17
N ARG A 361 11.54 -3.58 -31.14
CA ARG A 361 11.86 -3.89 -29.74
C ARG A 361 11.65 -5.38 -29.46
N THR A 362 12.40 -5.89 -28.50
CA THR A 362 12.26 -7.26 -28.01
C THR A 362 10.94 -7.42 -27.25
N PHE A 363 10.62 -6.43 -26.42
CA PHE A 363 9.43 -6.41 -25.58
C PHE A 363 8.67 -5.09 -25.71
N SER A 364 7.37 -5.11 -25.33
CA SER A 364 6.54 -3.92 -25.31
C SER A 364 7.08 -2.88 -24.32
N LEU A 365 6.73 -1.62 -24.52
CA LEU A 365 7.09 -0.54 -23.59
C LEU A 365 6.62 -0.88 -22.17
N ARG A 366 5.38 -1.36 -22.02
CA ARG A 366 4.82 -1.77 -20.75
C ARG A 366 5.65 -2.85 -20.07
N THR A 367 6.05 -3.88 -20.80
CA THR A 367 6.90 -4.96 -20.29
C THR A 367 8.23 -4.41 -19.80
N SER A 368 8.95 -3.69 -20.66
CA SER A 368 10.27 -3.15 -20.32
C SER A 368 10.25 -2.19 -19.13
N TRP A 369 9.16 -1.45 -18.92
CA TRP A 369 9.05 -0.53 -17.76
C TRP A 369 8.51 -1.18 -16.48
N SER A 370 7.80 -2.28 -16.58
CA SER A 370 7.21 -2.95 -15.40
C SER A 370 8.12 -4.00 -14.79
N VAL A 371 8.77 -4.80 -15.64
CA VAL A 371 9.61 -5.93 -15.21
C VAL A 371 10.95 -5.93 -15.95
N ALA A 372 11.99 -6.33 -15.25
CA ALA A 372 13.32 -6.54 -15.80
C ALA A 372 13.41 -8.01 -16.24
N LEU A 373 13.37 -8.28 -17.55
CA LEU A 373 13.60 -9.59 -18.16
C LEU A 373 15.06 -9.70 -18.58
N VAL A 374 15.68 -10.86 -18.37
CA VAL A 374 17.13 -11.05 -18.58
C VAL A 374 17.60 -10.73 -20.00
N ASP A 375 16.75 -10.96 -20.98
CA ASP A 375 16.98 -10.77 -22.42
C ASP A 375 16.34 -9.49 -22.98
N ASP A 376 15.99 -8.53 -22.11
CA ASP A 376 15.61 -7.18 -22.57
C ASP A 376 16.89 -6.40 -22.93
N ILE A 377 17.17 -6.35 -24.24
CA ILE A 377 18.30 -5.64 -24.81
C ILE A 377 18.00 -4.17 -25.13
N ASP A 378 16.74 -3.76 -24.98
CA ASP A 378 16.26 -2.42 -25.34
C ASP A 378 16.14 -1.50 -24.12
N MET A 379 16.35 -2.04 -22.92
CA MET A 379 16.31 -1.28 -21.70
C MET A 379 17.33 -1.79 -20.69
N GLY A 380 18.07 -0.84 -20.14
CA GLY A 380 19.05 -1.12 -19.08
C GLY A 380 18.41 -1.43 -17.73
N TYR A 381 19.23 -1.92 -16.80
CA TYR A 381 18.80 -2.17 -15.43
C TYR A 381 19.96 -1.91 -14.46
N TYR A 382 19.74 -1.09 -13.44
CA TYR A 382 20.78 -0.59 -12.55
C TYR A 382 21.93 0.08 -13.31
N LEU A 383 21.59 1.08 -14.13
CA LEU A 383 22.52 1.89 -14.93
C LEU A 383 23.43 1.07 -15.86
N ARG A 384 23.00 -0.11 -16.30
CA ARG A 384 23.63 -0.91 -17.36
C ARG A 384 22.90 -0.70 -18.68
N GLU A 385 23.57 -1.00 -19.77
CA GLU A 385 22.97 -0.82 -21.11
C GLU A 385 21.85 -1.83 -21.40
N GLU A 386 22.06 -3.09 -20.99
CA GLU A 386 21.07 -4.17 -21.15
C GLU A 386 20.71 -4.78 -19.79
N THR A 387 19.49 -5.24 -19.66
CA THR A 387 19.00 -5.83 -18.41
C THR A 387 19.85 -7.03 -17.96
N GLY A 388 20.22 -7.93 -18.86
CA GLY A 388 20.95 -9.16 -18.57
C GLY A 388 22.40 -8.96 -18.10
N GLN A 389 22.98 -7.79 -18.30
CA GLN A 389 24.33 -7.48 -17.80
C GLN A 389 24.40 -7.50 -16.27
N GLY A 390 23.26 -7.30 -15.59
CA GLY A 390 23.18 -7.39 -14.14
C GLY A 390 23.46 -8.80 -13.60
N SER A 391 24.40 -8.92 -12.63
CA SER A 391 24.75 -10.21 -12.00
C SER A 391 23.62 -10.83 -11.17
N ILE A 392 22.55 -10.09 -10.93
CA ILE A 392 21.39 -10.56 -10.16
C ILE A 392 20.60 -11.67 -10.88
N PHE A 393 20.67 -11.75 -12.19
CA PHE A 393 20.08 -12.83 -13.00
C PHE A 393 20.95 -14.09 -12.94
N ASN A 394 21.30 -14.49 -11.75
CA ASN A 394 22.04 -15.73 -11.53
C ASN A 394 21.04 -16.85 -11.24
N VAL A 395 21.39 -18.06 -11.50
CA VAL A 395 20.63 -19.30 -11.35
C VAL A 395 19.14 -19.19 -10.97
N ARG A 396 18.25 -19.50 -11.92
CA ARG A 396 16.78 -19.53 -11.75
C ARG A 396 16.13 -18.18 -11.42
N MET A 397 16.72 -17.08 -11.91
CA MET A 397 16.13 -15.76 -11.82
C MET A 397 15.73 -15.29 -13.22
N THR A 398 14.44 -15.25 -13.50
CA THR A 398 13.88 -14.96 -14.82
C THR A 398 13.38 -13.55 -14.97
N ALA A 399 12.96 -12.91 -13.86
CA ALA A 399 12.49 -11.54 -13.85
C ALA A 399 12.58 -10.92 -12.46
N PHE A 400 12.62 -9.59 -12.43
CA PHE A 400 12.45 -8.76 -11.24
C PHE A 400 11.48 -7.62 -11.55
N TRP A 401 10.87 -7.05 -10.52
CA TRP A 401 10.10 -5.81 -10.68
C TRP A 401 11.05 -4.64 -10.96
N ARG A 402 10.63 -3.73 -11.84
CA ARG A 402 11.23 -2.39 -11.93
C ARG A 402 10.52 -1.44 -10.99
N LYS A 403 9.21 -1.61 -10.82
CA LYS A 403 8.38 -0.86 -9.87
C LYS A 403 8.97 -0.96 -8.46
N HIS A 404 8.96 0.13 -7.72
CA HIS A 404 9.51 0.27 -6.35
C HIS A 404 11.02 0.03 -6.18
N THR A 405 11.78 -0.08 -7.25
CA THR A 405 13.25 -0.22 -7.19
C THR A 405 13.93 1.03 -7.71
N ASN A 406 15.19 1.24 -7.33
CA ASN A 406 15.97 2.43 -7.72
C ASN A 406 16.83 2.15 -8.96
N TRP A 407 16.39 1.29 -9.84
CA TRP A 407 17.14 0.76 -10.99
C TRP A 407 17.65 1.82 -11.97
N ASP A 408 16.98 2.96 -12.05
CA ASP A 408 17.24 4.07 -12.97
C ASP A 408 18.24 5.10 -12.43
N ILE A 409 18.51 5.11 -11.12
CA ILE A 409 19.34 6.14 -10.46
C ILE A 409 20.62 5.61 -9.79
N THR A 410 20.79 4.28 -9.68
CA THR A 410 21.96 3.68 -9.03
C THR A 410 22.44 2.41 -9.72
N ARG A 411 23.69 2.02 -9.51
CA ARG A 411 24.22 0.71 -9.96
C ARG A 411 23.87 -0.44 -9.02
N SER A 412 23.57 -0.15 -7.76
CA SER A 412 23.07 -1.14 -6.79
C SER A 412 22.32 -0.44 -5.66
N GLU A 413 21.40 -1.15 -5.03
CA GLU A 413 20.64 -0.65 -3.88
C GLU A 413 21.54 -0.39 -2.66
N GLU A 414 22.60 -1.18 -2.49
CA GLU A 414 23.58 -1.00 -1.42
C GLU A 414 24.41 0.27 -1.60
N GLU A 415 24.72 0.67 -2.84
CA GLU A 415 25.41 1.93 -3.13
C GLU A 415 24.57 3.15 -2.75
N LEU A 416 23.28 3.11 -3.09
CA LEU A 416 22.34 4.21 -2.80
C LEU A 416 22.04 4.34 -1.31
N SER A 417 21.87 3.24 -0.62
CA SER A 417 21.44 3.20 0.78
C SER A 417 22.19 2.10 1.57
N PRO A 418 23.48 2.32 1.91
CA PRO A 418 24.35 1.32 2.51
C PRO A 418 23.79 0.69 3.79
N GLY A 419 23.73 -0.63 3.82
CA GLY A 419 23.28 -1.45 4.96
C GLY A 419 21.79 -1.38 5.25
N LYS A 420 21.00 -0.64 4.46
CA LYS A 420 19.56 -0.43 4.72
C LYS A 420 18.65 -0.77 3.54
N VAL A 421 19.11 -0.58 2.32
CA VAL A 421 18.34 -0.84 1.09
C VAL A 421 16.94 -0.19 1.16
N ARG A 422 16.85 1.07 0.78
CA ARG A 422 15.65 1.91 0.85
C ARG A 422 15.35 2.54 -0.51
N SER A 423 14.09 2.89 -0.71
CA SER A 423 13.63 3.62 -1.89
C SER A 423 12.86 4.88 -1.51
N GLY A 424 13.04 5.93 -2.31
CA GLY A 424 12.20 7.12 -2.31
C GLY A 424 11.14 7.10 -3.41
N VAL A 425 11.00 6.02 -4.15
CA VAL A 425 9.94 5.90 -5.17
C VAL A 425 8.58 5.89 -4.48
N ASN A 426 7.70 6.78 -4.93
CA ASN A 426 6.35 6.92 -4.39
C ASN A 426 5.48 5.67 -4.65
N GLU A 427 4.52 5.44 -3.76
CA GLU A 427 3.51 4.40 -3.93
C GLU A 427 2.25 4.99 -4.57
N ARG A 428 1.89 4.53 -5.75
CA ARG A 428 0.65 4.91 -6.43
C ARG A 428 -0.45 3.95 -6.03
N LEU A 429 -1.37 4.44 -5.19
CA LEU A 429 -2.51 3.65 -4.73
C LEU A 429 -3.63 3.61 -5.78
N ILE A 430 -3.87 4.75 -6.45
CA ILE A 430 -4.84 4.86 -7.54
C ILE A 430 -4.26 5.76 -8.64
N ARG A 431 -4.30 5.30 -9.89
CA ARG A 431 -3.94 6.10 -11.06
C ARG A 431 -4.96 5.95 -12.20
N LEU A 432 -4.96 6.88 -13.13
CA LEU A 432 -6.00 6.97 -14.17
C LEU A 432 -6.13 5.71 -15.03
N ALA A 433 -5.04 5.01 -15.32
CA ALA A 433 -5.13 3.75 -16.07
C ALA A 433 -5.97 2.69 -15.35
N GLU A 434 -5.89 2.62 -14.02
CA GLU A 434 -6.76 1.76 -13.22
C GLU A 434 -8.23 2.15 -13.38
N ILE A 435 -8.52 3.46 -13.27
CA ILE A 435 -9.89 3.97 -13.45
C ILE A 435 -10.42 3.66 -14.86
N TYR A 436 -9.57 3.77 -15.91
CA TYR A 436 -9.96 3.38 -17.26
C TYR A 436 -10.35 1.91 -17.36
N LEU A 437 -9.58 1.01 -16.74
CA LEU A 437 -9.83 -0.42 -16.79
C LEU A 437 -11.03 -0.82 -15.92
N GLN A 438 -11.22 -0.18 -14.76
CA GLN A 438 -12.40 -0.38 -13.91
C GLN A 438 -13.67 0.18 -14.56
N TYR A 439 -13.59 1.32 -15.24
CA TYR A 439 -14.69 1.84 -16.06
C TYR A 439 -15.02 0.88 -17.21
N ALA A 440 -13.99 0.36 -17.89
CA ALA A 440 -14.20 -0.64 -18.95
C ALA A 440 -14.88 -1.90 -18.43
N GLU A 441 -14.53 -2.38 -17.23
CA GLU A 441 -15.24 -3.48 -16.57
C GLU A 441 -16.73 -3.16 -16.39
N CYS A 442 -17.04 -1.98 -15.85
CA CYS A 442 -18.44 -1.55 -15.71
C CYS A 442 -19.17 -1.56 -17.07
N GLN A 443 -18.53 -1.05 -18.12
CA GLN A 443 -19.12 -1.02 -19.47
C GLN A 443 -19.32 -2.42 -20.06
N ILE A 444 -18.42 -3.36 -19.81
CA ILE A 444 -18.60 -4.77 -20.20
C ILE A 444 -19.84 -5.35 -19.51
N GLN A 445 -19.97 -5.15 -18.21
CA GLN A 445 -21.09 -5.67 -17.43
C GLN A 445 -22.44 -5.02 -17.83
N LEU A 446 -22.43 -3.77 -18.26
CA LEU A 446 -23.58 -3.04 -18.77
C LEU A 446 -23.89 -3.34 -20.25
N GLY A 447 -23.05 -4.12 -20.95
CA GLY A 447 -23.21 -4.49 -22.35
C GLY A 447 -22.73 -3.45 -23.37
N ASN A 448 -22.03 -2.41 -22.93
CA ASN A 448 -21.51 -1.33 -23.77
C ASN A 448 -20.08 -1.65 -24.27
N LEU A 449 -19.94 -2.71 -25.08
CA LEU A 449 -18.63 -3.28 -25.41
C LEU A 449 -17.72 -2.34 -26.22
N ASP A 450 -18.31 -1.51 -27.10
CA ASP A 450 -17.53 -0.53 -27.88
C ASP A 450 -16.88 0.52 -26.97
N GLU A 451 -17.61 0.99 -25.96
CA GLU A 451 -17.07 1.93 -24.96
C GLU A 451 -15.99 1.27 -24.11
N ALA A 452 -16.18 0.02 -23.69
CA ALA A 452 -15.16 -0.74 -22.96
C ALA A 452 -13.86 -0.86 -23.77
N LEU A 453 -13.96 -1.20 -25.06
CA LEU A 453 -12.81 -1.29 -25.97
C LEU A 453 -12.04 0.03 -26.10
N ILE A 454 -12.74 1.17 -26.12
CA ILE A 454 -12.09 2.49 -26.19
C ILE A 454 -11.13 2.66 -25.00
N TYR A 455 -11.58 2.43 -23.77
CA TYR A 455 -10.76 2.66 -22.58
C TYR A 455 -9.66 1.62 -22.41
N ILE A 456 -9.89 0.36 -22.73
CA ILE A 456 -8.84 -0.66 -22.78
C ILE A 456 -7.79 -0.26 -23.82
N ASN A 457 -8.19 0.14 -25.01
CA ASN A 457 -7.28 0.50 -26.10
C ASN A 457 -6.51 1.79 -25.85
N ARG A 458 -7.02 2.74 -25.04
CA ARG A 458 -6.23 3.90 -24.59
C ARG A 458 -5.02 3.47 -23.77
N VAL A 459 -5.20 2.53 -22.82
CA VAL A 459 -4.11 1.96 -22.01
C VAL A 459 -3.13 1.18 -22.89
N ARG A 460 -3.64 0.35 -23.79
CA ARG A 460 -2.83 -0.44 -24.72
C ARG A 460 -2.00 0.43 -25.66
N ARG A 461 -2.61 1.46 -26.25
CA ARG A 461 -1.91 2.41 -27.13
C ARG A 461 -0.77 3.13 -26.39
N ARG A 462 -1.00 3.62 -25.17
CA ARG A 462 0.05 4.21 -24.35
C ARG A 462 1.23 3.27 -24.19
N SER A 463 0.97 1.98 -24.03
CA SER A 463 1.96 0.92 -23.83
C SER A 463 2.62 0.42 -25.12
N GLY A 464 2.26 0.95 -26.30
CA GLY A 464 2.80 0.51 -27.58
C GLY A 464 2.43 -0.92 -27.96
N VAL A 465 1.30 -1.44 -27.46
CA VAL A 465 0.86 -2.81 -27.74
C VAL A 465 -0.32 -2.82 -28.70
N GLN A 466 -0.43 -3.94 -29.46
CA GLN A 466 -1.50 -4.18 -30.42
C GLN A 466 -2.87 -3.94 -29.77
N LEU A 467 -3.76 -3.23 -30.46
CA LEU A 467 -5.08 -2.89 -29.96
C LEU A 467 -6.07 -4.06 -30.13
N LEU A 468 -7.09 -4.08 -29.27
CA LEU A 468 -8.17 -5.05 -29.38
C LEU A 468 -9.22 -4.60 -30.39
N GLY A 469 -9.84 -5.55 -31.07
CA GLY A 469 -10.95 -5.29 -31.98
C GLY A 469 -10.58 -5.30 -33.47
N LEU A 470 -11.54 -4.90 -34.29
CA LEU A 470 -11.38 -4.96 -35.74
C LEU A 470 -10.51 -3.81 -36.27
N ALA A 471 -9.64 -4.11 -37.21
CA ALA A 471 -8.81 -3.11 -37.87
C ALA A 471 -9.65 -1.99 -38.50
N GLY A 472 -9.18 -0.76 -38.38
CA GLY A 472 -9.84 0.41 -38.95
C GLY A 472 -11.07 0.89 -38.16
N THR A 473 -11.31 0.36 -36.95
CA THR A 473 -12.40 0.76 -36.08
C THR A 473 -11.89 1.49 -34.83
N GLY A 474 -12.83 2.00 -34.01
CA GLY A 474 -12.54 2.65 -32.73
C GLY A 474 -11.84 4.00 -32.83
N GLU A 475 -11.23 4.44 -31.73
CA GLU A 475 -10.59 5.74 -31.61
C GLU A 475 -9.24 5.82 -32.37
N PHE A 476 -8.56 4.68 -32.55
CA PHE A 476 -7.21 4.59 -33.13
C PHE A 476 -7.16 3.68 -34.37
N PRO A 477 -7.88 4.01 -35.46
CA PRO A 477 -8.07 3.10 -36.60
C PRO A 477 -6.80 2.83 -37.40
N ALA A 478 -5.73 3.60 -37.20
CA ALA A 478 -4.44 3.45 -37.89
C ALA A 478 -3.45 2.52 -37.17
N ASN A 479 -3.73 2.17 -35.91
CA ASN A 479 -2.90 1.25 -35.14
C ASN A 479 -3.14 -0.20 -35.53
N ASP A 480 -2.22 -1.09 -35.19
CA ASP A 480 -2.40 -2.52 -35.35
C ASP A 480 -3.47 -3.04 -34.41
N HIS A 481 -4.41 -3.82 -34.95
CA HIS A 481 -5.47 -4.48 -34.17
C HIS A 481 -5.37 -6.00 -34.32
N ASP A 482 -5.85 -6.71 -33.32
CA ASP A 482 -5.86 -8.19 -33.33
C ASP A 482 -6.93 -8.80 -34.26
N ASN A 483 -7.83 -7.99 -34.80
CA ASN A 483 -8.93 -8.36 -35.68
C ASN A 483 -9.94 -9.34 -35.09
N ILE A 484 -10.10 -9.32 -33.76
CA ILE A 484 -11.05 -10.14 -33.02
C ILE A 484 -12.35 -9.36 -32.79
N SER A 485 -13.49 -10.01 -33.07
CA SER A 485 -14.81 -9.49 -32.66
C SER A 485 -15.09 -9.97 -31.25
N TYR A 486 -14.95 -9.09 -30.26
CA TYR A 486 -15.12 -9.40 -28.86
C TYR A 486 -16.59 -9.46 -28.42
N ASN A 487 -16.92 -10.44 -27.60
CA ASN A 487 -18.13 -10.44 -26.77
C ASN A 487 -17.77 -10.08 -25.30
N ALA A 488 -18.77 -9.99 -24.43
CA ALA A 488 -18.56 -9.59 -23.02
C ALA A 488 -17.66 -10.58 -22.27
N GLU A 489 -17.85 -11.87 -22.46
CA GLU A 489 -17.06 -12.92 -21.80
C GLU A 489 -15.58 -12.84 -22.21
N MET A 490 -15.29 -12.73 -23.51
CA MET A 490 -13.94 -12.59 -24.05
C MET A 490 -13.24 -11.32 -23.54
N LEU A 491 -13.95 -10.18 -23.48
CA LEU A 491 -13.39 -8.94 -22.96
C LEU A 491 -13.12 -9.02 -21.47
N MET A 492 -14.03 -9.62 -20.72
CA MET A 492 -13.84 -9.79 -19.27
C MET A 492 -12.68 -10.73 -18.97
N GLU A 493 -12.54 -11.85 -19.69
CA GLU A 493 -11.40 -12.76 -19.57
C GLU A 493 -10.08 -12.03 -19.89
N HIS A 494 -10.06 -11.24 -20.98
CA HIS A 494 -8.89 -10.43 -21.33
C HIS A 494 -8.54 -9.42 -20.24
N LEU A 495 -9.56 -8.72 -19.71
CA LEU A 495 -9.37 -7.75 -18.63
C LEU A 495 -8.80 -8.41 -17.37
N MET A 496 -9.39 -9.53 -16.93
CA MET A 496 -8.99 -10.24 -15.70
C MET A 496 -7.59 -10.84 -15.78
N PHE A 497 -7.21 -11.43 -16.92
CA PHE A 497 -6.00 -12.26 -17.03
C PHE A 497 -4.92 -11.69 -17.97
N THR A 498 -5.14 -10.51 -18.53
CA THR A 498 -4.16 -9.87 -19.39
C THR A 498 -4.01 -8.38 -19.04
N GLU A 499 -5.06 -7.57 -19.21
CA GLU A 499 -4.90 -6.12 -19.14
C GLU A 499 -4.60 -5.61 -17.73
N LEU A 500 -5.45 -5.95 -16.75
CA LEU A 500 -5.23 -5.56 -15.34
C LEU A 500 -3.91 -6.08 -14.78
N PRO A 501 -3.54 -7.38 -14.95
CA PRO A 501 -2.25 -7.87 -14.47
C PRO A 501 -1.05 -7.20 -15.11
N LEU A 502 -1.04 -7.00 -16.42
CA LEU A 502 0.10 -6.39 -17.11
C LEU A 502 0.23 -4.90 -16.84
N GLU A 503 -0.86 -4.21 -16.60
CA GLU A 503 -0.85 -2.78 -16.29
C GLU A 503 -0.55 -2.52 -14.81
N LEU A 504 -1.25 -3.20 -13.88
CA LEU A 504 -1.34 -2.81 -12.47
C LEU A 504 -0.60 -3.75 -11.50
N SER A 505 0.03 -4.84 -11.98
CA SER A 505 0.73 -5.74 -11.06
C SER A 505 1.84 -5.03 -10.28
N GLY A 506 1.89 -5.31 -8.99
CA GLY A 506 2.85 -4.68 -8.09
C GLY A 506 2.46 -3.27 -7.62
N GLU A 507 1.22 -2.84 -7.80
CA GLU A 507 0.71 -1.55 -7.38
C GLU A 507 -0.54 -1.68 -6.49
N GLY A 508 -0.93 -0.58 -5.86
CA GLY A 508 -2.19 -0.45 -5.12
C GLY A 508 -2.18 -1.09 -3.74
N ASP A 509 -3.34 -1.19 -3.13
CA ASP A 509 -3.56 -1.67 -1.77
C ASP A 509 -4.40 -2.96 -1.73
N GLY A 510 -3.86 -4.02 -2.32
CA GLY A 510 -4.51 -5.34 -2.33
C GLY A 510 -5.56 -5.52 -3.44
N ASN A 511 -5.65 -4.64 -4.41
CA ASN A 511 -6.69 -4.62 -5.46
C ASN A 511 -6.85 -5.98 -6.14
N ARG A 512 -5.75 -6.66 -6.50
CA ARG A 512 -5.82 -7.98 -7.13
C ARG A 512 -6.49 -9.05 -6.25
N ASN A 513 -6.27 -9.01 -4.94
CA ASN A 513 -6.92 -9.96 -4.02
C ASN A 513 -8.42 -9.69 -3.94
N ILE A 514 -8.82 -8.41 -3.92
CA ILE A 514 -10.21 -7.97 -3.94
C ILE A 514 -10.87 -8.45 -5.24
N ASP A 515 -10.22 -8.24 -6.38
CA ASP A 515 -10.71 -8.64 -7.71
C ASP A 515 -10.93 -10.15 -7.82
N LEU A 516 -9.92 -10.97 -7.48
CA LEU A 516 -10.05 -12.42 -7.52
C LEU A 516 -11.19 -12.94 -6.63
N ARG A 517 -11.43 -12.27 -5.49
CA ARG A 517 -12.51 -12.60 -4.57
C ARG A 517 -13.86 -12.20 -5.12
N ARG A 518 -14.05 -10.93 -5.54
CA ARG A 518 -15.34 -10.43 -6.04
C ARG A 518 -15.80 -11.08 -7.33
N TRP A 519 -14.85 -11.54 -8.16
CA TRP A 519 -15.13 -12.36 -9.33
C TRP A 519 -15.42 -13.83 -8.98
N GLY A 520 -15.15 -14.25 -7.73
CA GLY A 520 -15.38 -15.63 -7.26
C GLY A 520 -14.44 -16.67 -7.87
N ILE A 521 -13.26 -16.27 -8.38
CA ILE A 521 -12.39 -17.15 -9.17
C ILE A 521 -11.09 -17.55 -8.47
N LYS A 522 -10.83 -17.08 -7.25
CA LYS A 522 -9.51 -17.23 -6.60
C LYS A 522 -9.09 -18.69 -6.41
N ALA A 523 -10.02 -19.54 -5.96
CA ALA A 523 -9.75 -20.97 -5.79
C ALA A 523 -9.43 -21.67 -7.11
N GLU A 524 -10.26 -21.43 -8.13
CA GLU A 524 -10.09 -22.00 -9.47
C GLU A 524 -8.80 -21.51 -10.12
N ARG A 525 -8.45 -20.24 -9.90
CA ARG A 525 -7.21 -19.66 -10.42
C ARG A 525 -5.98 -20.35 -9.82
N PHE A 526 -5.93 -20.59 -8.52
CA PHE A 526 -4.82 -21.33 -7.93
C PHE A 526 -4.74 -22.77 -8.43
N MET A 527 -5.88 -23.45 -8.58
CA MET A 527 -5.92 -24.82 -9.14
C MET A 527 -5.43 -24.87 -10.60
N GLU A 528 -5.81 -23.88 -11.41
CA GLU A 528 -5.37 -23.75 -12.80
C GLU A 528 -3.86 -23.54 -12.88
N LEU A 529 -3.32 -22.60 -12.12
CA LEU A 529 -1.89 -22.27 -12.10
C LEU A 529 -1.03 -23.41 -11.54
N ALA A 530 -1.55 -24.18 -10.59
CA ALA A 530 -0.88 -25.33 -10.00
C ALA A 530 -0.68 -26.50 -11.00
N GLN A 531 -1.38 -26.49 -12.13
CA GLN A 531 -1.28 -27.53 -13.17
C GLN A 531 -0.33 -27.13 -14.31
N ARG A 532 0.18 -25.90 -14.32
CA ARG A 532 1.09 -25.45 -15.38
C ARG A 532 2.50 -25.98 -15.18
N ASN A 533 3.13 -26.36 -16.25
CA ASN A 533 4.47 -26.93 -16.28
C ASN A 533 5.46 -25.97 -16.94
N TYR A 534 6.65 -25.88 -16.35
CA TYR A 534 7.65 -24.93 -16.81
C TYR A 534 9.04 -25.56 -16.91
N SER A 535 9.88 -24.91 -17.72
CA SER A 535 11.34 -25.05 -17.70
C SER A 535 11.97 -23.68 -17.97
N ALA A 536 13.30 -23.60 -17.94
CA ALA A 536 13.98 -22.37 -18.30
C ALA A 536 15.29 -22.63 -19.04
N ASP A 537 15.47 -21.91 -20.15
CA ASP A 537 16.72 -21.91 -20.90
C ASP A 537 17.76 -20.98 -20.25
N HIS A 538 18.99 -21.14 -20.73
CA HIS A 538 20.11 -20.26 -20.38
C HIS A 538 20.15 -19.07 -21.37
N TYR A 539 20.60 -17.92 -20.87
CA TYR A 539 20.85 -16.74 -21.68
C TYR A 539 22.34 -16.39 -21.63
N THR A 540 23.00 -16.33 -22.81
CA THR A 540 24.42 -15.97 -22.91
C THR A 540 24.52 -14.59 -23.56
N LEU A 541 25.32 -13.71 -22.95
CA LEU A 541 25.51 -12.33 -23.38
C LEU A 541 26.96 -11.89 -23.15
N ILE A 542 27.32 -10.74 -23.70
CA ILE A 542 28.57 -10.05 -23.35
C ILE A 542 28.26 -9.07 -22.22
N ASP A 543 28.99 -9.19 -21.11
CA ASP A 543 28.82 -8.30 -19.97
C ASP A 543 29.51 -6.93 -20.17
N GLU A 544 29.38 -6.03 -19.20
CA GLU A 544 29.97 -4.68 -19.24
C GLU A 544 31.51 -4.67 -19.25
N ASN A 545 32.17 -5.80 -19.00
CA ASN A 545 33.62 -5.95 -19.09
C ASN A 545 34.07 -6.52 -20.44
N GLY A 546 33.12 -6.84 -21.32
CA GLY A 546 33.39 -7.47 -22.61
C GLY A 546 33.58 -8.98 -22.53
N GLU A 547 33.20 -9.63 -21.43
CA GLU A 547 33.32 -11.07 -21.24
C GLU A 547 32.01 -11.77 -21.53
N GLU A 548 32.10 -12.96 -22.18
CA GLU A 548 30.95 -13.82 -22.38
C GLU A 548 30.52 -14.47 -21.05
N VAL A 549 29.28 -14.20 -20.65
CA VAL A 549 28.68 -14.73 -19.41
C VAL A 549 27.37 -15.43 -19.69
N THR A 550 27.08 -16.50 -18.93
CA THR A 550 25.84 -17.24 -19.03
C THR A 550 24.97 -17.01 -17.78
N ARG A 551 23.73 -16.60 -18.00
CA ARG A 551 22.67 -16.52 -17.00
C ARG A 551 21.90 -17.84 -17.02
N TRP A 552 22.14 -18.67 -16.02
CA TRP A 552 21.65 -20.05 -15.97
C TRP A 552 20.17 -20.12 -15.61
N ALA A 553 19.37 -20.83 -16.43
CA ALA A 553 17.94 -21.03 -16.25
C ALA A 553 17.19 -19.69 -16.01
N SER A 554 17.35 -18.75 -16.94
CA SER A 554 16.86 -17.37 -16.80
C SER A 554 15.80 -16.98 -17.86
N ILE A 555 15.59 -17.78 -18.92
CA ILE A 555 14.52 -17.59 -19.89
C ILE A 555 13.44 -18.64 -19.66
N LEU A 556 12.34 -18.22 -19.04
CA LEU A 556 11.21 -19.08 -18.69
C LEU A 556 10.43 -19.54 -19.93
N LYS A 557 10.00 -20.80 -19.91
CA LYS A 557 9.12 -21.44 -20.89
C LYS A 557 8.00 -22.21 -20.22
N GLU A 558 6.82 -22.18 -20.79
CA GLU A 558 5.72 -23.07 -20.43
C GLU A 558 5.76 -24.30 -21.34
N LEU A 559 5.54 -25.48 -20.79
CA LEU A 559 5.62 -26.75 -21.49
C LEU A 559 4.28 -27.50 -21.39
N PRO A 560 3.93 -28.30 -22.42
CA PRO A 560 2.76 -29.16 -22.34
C PRO A 560 2.95 -30.30 -21.34
N ASP A 561 1.85 -30.86 -20.85
CA ASP A 561 1.87 -32.02 -19.95
C ASP A 561 2.65 -33.19 -20.53
N GLY A 562 3.52 -33.77 -19.69
CA GLY A 562 4.32 -34.94 -20.04
C GLY A 562 5.55 -34.62 -20.88
N ASP A 563 5.89 -33.37 -21.09
CA ASP A 563 7.14 -32.98 -21.75
C ASP A 563 8.33 -33.42 -20.87
N PRO A 564 9.37 -34.09 -21.45
CA PRO A 564 10.52 -34.57 -20.68
C PRO A 564 11.39 -33.47 -20.08
N ASP A 565 11.28 -32.24 -20.57
CA ASP A 565 12.08 -31.10 -20.12
C ASP A 565 11.41 -30.30 -18.97
N ILE A 566 10.26 -30.77 -18.48
CA ILE A 566 9.60 -30.16 -17.31
C ILE A 566 10.54 -30.23 -16.10
N ASP A 567 10.81 -29.08 -15.48
CA ASP A 567 11.60 -28.99 -14.25
C ASP A 567 10.70 -28.60 -13.06
N PRO A 568 10.42 -29.53 -12.14
CA PRO A 568 9.59 -29.27 -10.96
C PRO A 568 10.11 -28.15 -10.06
N ALA A 569 11.34 -27.69 -10.24
CA ALA A 569 11.84 -26.53 -9.51
C ALA A 569 11.14 -25.22 -9.87
N TRP A 570 10.35 -25.22 -10.95
CA TRP A 570 9.55 -24.07 -11.40
C TRP A 570 8.07 -24.17 -11.02
N ASP A 571 7.66 -25.23 -10.34
CA ASP A 571 6.29 -25.39 -9.89
C ASP A 571 5.85 -24.23 -8.98
N GLU A 572 4.63 -23.75 -9.19
CA GLU A 572 4.02 -22.67 -8.43
C GLU A 572 2.58 -23.02 -8.06
N PHE A 573 2.12 -22.51 -6.92
CA PHE A 573 0.74 -22.55 -6.44
C PHE A 573 0.17 -23.91 -6.04
N GLN A 574 0.92 -25.03 -6.05
CA GLN A 574 0.41 -26.34 -5.62
C GLN A 574 -0.07 -26.31 -4.17
N GLU A 575 0.75 -25.77 -3.26
CA GLU A 575 0.39 -25.64 -1.85
C GLU A 575 -0.71 -24.58 -1.64
N ALA A 576 -0.64 -23.48 -2.37
CA ALA A 576 -1.68 -22.46 -2.31
C ALA A 576 -3.05 -23.02 -2.73
N ALA A 577 -3.11 -23.79 -3.82
CA ALA A 577 -4.32 -24.46 -4.29
C ALA A 577 -4.85 -25.49 -3.28
N ALA A 578 -3.95 -26.22 -2.63
CA ALA A 578 -4.31 -27.23 -1.63
C ALA A 578 -4.81 -26.63 -0.30
N ASN A 579 -4.27 -25.47 0.09
CA ASN A 579 -4.53 -24.87 1.39
C ASN A 579 -5.61 -23.78 1.35
N TYR A 580 -5.86 -23.16 0.19
CA TYR A 580 -6.82 -22.08 0.11
C TYR A 580 -8.22 -22.53 0.52
N ASN A 581 -8.78 -21.80 1.47
CA ASN A 581 -10.16 -21.94 1.90
C ASN A 581 -10.80 -20.56 1.92
N GLU A 582 -11.82 -20.36 1.11
CA GLU A 582 -12.45 -19.06 0.95
C GLU A 582 -12.95 -18.48 2.27
N SER A 583 -13.56 -19.29 3.14
CA SER A 583 -14.08 -18.84 4.44
C SER A 583 -13.00 -18.36 5.41
N LEU A 584 -11.74 -18.74 5.21
CA LEU A 584 -10.61 -18.39 6.06
C LEU A 584 -9.64 -17.38 5.41
N HIS A 585 -9.53 -17.41 4.07
CA HIS A 585 -8.45 -16.74 3.37
C HIS A 585 -8.92 -15.67 2.36
N ALA A 586 -10.25 -15.53 2.16
CA ALA A 586 -10.78 -14.47 1.30
C ALA A 586 -10.48 -13.07 1.85
N TYR A 587 -10.56 -12.93 3.17
CA TYR A 587 -10.22 -11.72 3.92
C TYR A 587 -9.07 -11.97 4.90
N TRP A 588 -8.45 -10.90 5.39
CA TRP A 588 -7.65 -10.97 6.60
C TRP A 588 -8.58 -11.25 7.80
N PRO A 589 -8.18 -12.12 8.73
CA PRO A 589 -8.92 -12.30 9.97
C PRO A 589 -8.74 -11.08 10.91
N VAL A 590 -9.67 -10.89 11.83
CA VAL A 590 -9.45 -10.00 12.97
C VAL A 590 -8.24 -10.51 13.75
N PRO A 591 -7.25 -9.66 14.08
CA PRO A 591 -6.03 -10.11 14.78
C PRO A 591 -6.31 -10.68 16.16
N ASN A 592 -5.57 -11.70 16.54
CA ASN A 592 -5.69 -12.34 17.85
C ASN A 592 -5.42 -11.35 19.02
N SER A 593 -4.56 -10.38 18.82
CA SER A 593 -4.33 -9.28 19.78
C SER A 593 -5.60 -8.50 20.09
N GLU A 594 -6.39 -8.19 19.06
CA GLU A 594 -7.68 -7.50 19.19
C GLU A 594 -8.73 -8.41 19.84
N ILE A 595 -8.83 -9.67 19.42
CA ILE A 595 -9.78 -10.64 19.99
C ILE A 595 -9.57 -10.83 21.49
N ILE A 596 -8.31 -10.80 21.96
CA ILE A 596 -7.99 -10.97 23.38
C ILE A 596 -8.26 -9.67 24.17
N SER A 597 -7.94 -8.51 23.58
CA SER A 597 -8.02 -7.22 24.29
C SER A 597 -9.42 -6.61 24.30
N ASN A 598 -10.22 -6.85 23.27
CA ASN A 598 -11.55 -6.24 23.11
C ASN A 598 -12.68 -7.25 23.42
N PRO A 599 -13.26 -7.24 24.61
CA PRO A 599 -14.29 -8.19 25.01
C PRO A 599 -15.60 -8.05 24.20
N LYS A 600 -15.84 -6.88 23.58
CA LYS A 600 -17.09 -6.62 22.83
C LYS A 600 -17.10 -7.22 21.40
N LEU A 601 -15.97 -7.76 20.93
CA LEU A 601 -15.95 -8.42 19.61
C LEU A 601 -16.77 -9.71 19.56
N ASN A 602 -17.13 -10.28 20.71
CA ASN A 602 -17.91 -11.50 20.82
C ASN A 602 -19.39 -11.23 21.17
N GLU A 603 -19.79 -9.96 21.27
CA GLU A 603 -21.17 -9.54 21.49
C GLU A 603 -21.90 -9.38 20.14
#